data_fa17842f658006f2b7133b0dded27179
#
_entry.id   fa17842f658006f2b7133b0dded27179
#
_cell.length_a   1.000
_cell.length_b   1.000
_cell.length_c   1.000
_cell.angle_alpha   90.00
_cell.angle_beta   90.00
_cell.angle_gamma   90.00
#
_symmetry.space_group_name_H-M   'P 1'
#
loop_
_entity.id
_entity.type
_entity.pdbx_description
1 polymer ?
#
loop_
_entity_poly.entity_id
_entity_poly.type
_entity_poly.pdbx_seq_one_letter_code
_entity_poly.pdbx_strand_id
1 'polypeptide(L)'
;MQAFDFSLLENDLIELEHRLRQYGSKPVKDEVSLNQLFIDHLSSGGSRTRAILALAAGHSQNLSAPARLSIATSVELLHQASLIHDDVQDEDSTRRGQAAVWTVAGMSSAICLGDDLIGAAFEELALLPEPHIQQLPRLITLLSRGISVMAAGQTIDCQWTPNSHLSFDDYERIVRHKSGPLLGLPIAMVLALSEGTDDQVTRVLAGASSIGVAYQLADDLVDKADDFDHRLNGFWVLADQITDGSDPEAVLRSRFEWHLNHARESVKMLPDFCIQAFEVLIQALHQKYPSFKAAA
;
A
#
# COMPACT_ATOMS: atom_id res chain seq x y z
N MET A 1 -14.85 4.45 21.95
CA MET A 1 -14.56 5.08 20.66
C MET A 1 -15.67 4.70 19.71
N GLN A 2 -16.35 5.66 19.06
CA GLN A 2 -17.43 5.36 18.12
C GLN A 2 -16.81 4.87 16.81
N ALA A 3 -17.29 3.75 16.25
CA ALA A 3 -16.79 3.24 14.97
C ALA A 3 -17.09 4.25 13.86
N PHE A 4 -16.18 4.37 12.89
CA PHE A 4 -16.40 5.23 11.72
C PHE A 4 -17.58 4.69 10.89
N ASP A 5 -18.51 5.57 10.52
CA ASP A 5 -19.64 5.22 9.66
C ASP A 5 -19.21 5.26 8.17
N PHE A 6 -18.92 4.10 7.62
CA PHE A 6 -18.49 3.96 6.23
C PHE A 6 -19.55 4.36 5.19
N SER A 7 -20.84 4.48 5.57
CA SER A 7 -21.88 4.96 4.63
C SER A 7 -21.63 6.40 4.20
N LEU A 8 -20.89 7.19 4.99
CA LEU A 8 -20.49 8.55 4.65
C LEU A 8 -19.54 8.61 3.43
N LEU A 9 -18.91 7.49 3.06
CA LEU A 9 -17.97 7.44 1.94
C LEU A 9 -18.60 7.07 0.60
N GLU A 10 -19.87 6.66 0.55
CA GLU A 10 -20.50 6.14 -0.68
C GLU A 10 -20.36 7.09 -1.88
N ASN A 11 -20.70 8.37 -1.70
CA ASN A 11 -20.58 9.36 -2.77
C ASN A 11 -19.12 9.62 -3.16
N ASP A 12 -18.20 9.66 -2.20
CA ASP A 12 -16.79 9.87 -2.46
C ASP A 12 -16.18 8.66 -3.19
N LEU A 13 -16.61 7.44 -2.88
CA LEU A 13 -16.14 6.24 -3.59
C LEU A 13 -16.65 6.19 -5.03
N ILE A 14 -17.88 6.60 -5.28
CA ILE A 14 -18.42 6.73 -6.65
C ILE A 14 -17.59 7.75 -7.45
N GLU A 15 -17.32 8.91 -6.86
CA GLU A 15 -16.54 9.96 -7.51
C GLU A 15 -15.08 9.55 -7.71
N LEU A 16 -14.48 8.83 -6.74
CA LEU A 16 -13.16 8.24 -6.86
C LEU A 16 -13.06 7.31 -8.07
N GLU A 17 -13.99 6.35 -8.21
CA GLU A 17 -14.01 5.42 -9.34
C GLU A 17 -14.18 6.15 -10.67
N HIS A 18 -15.00 7.23 -10.69
CA HIS A 18 -15.16 8.07 -11.86
C HIS A 18 -13.85 8.78 -12.24
N ARG A 19 -13.14 9.36 -11.25
CA ARG A 19 -11.84 10.02 -11.48
C ARG A 19 -10.76 9.03 -11.96
N LEU A 20 -10.63 7.87 -11.31
CA LEU A 20 -9.66 6.86 -11.72
C LEU A 20 -9.83 6.46 -13.19
N ARG A 21 -11.06 6.31 -13.68
CA ARG A 21 -11.35 5.95 -15.08
C ARG A 21 -11.02 7.03 -16.10
N GLN A 22 -10.70 8.25 -15.68
CA GLN A 22 -10.29 9.32 -16.59
C GLN A 22 -8.80 9.33 -16.89
N TYR A 23 -7.99 8.61 -16.07
CA TYR A 23 -6.56 8.55 -16.22
C TYR A 23 -6.11 7.49 -17.25
N GLY A 24 -4.84 7.59 -17.61
CA GLY A 24 -4.25 6.86 -18.73
C GLY A 24 -4.36 7.67 -20.02
N SER A 25 -3.24 7.83 -20.72
CA SER A 25 -3.16 8.62 -21.95
C SER A 25 -4.03 8.03 -23.05
N LYS A 26 -4.78 8.90 -23.77
CA LYS A 26 -5.59 8.50 -24.92
C LYS A 26 -4.71 8.27 -26.14
N PRO A 27 -5.05 7.32 -27.03
CA PRO A 27 -4.24 7.02 -28.20
C PRO A 27 -4.17 8.20 -29.16
N VAL A 28 -3.02 8.37 -29.80
CA VAL A 28 -2.85 9.40 -30.84
C VAL A 28 -3.55 8.98 -32.14
N LYS A 29 -3.64 7.68 -32.45
CA LYS A 29 -4.36 7.11 -33.61
C LYS A 29 -4.16 5.58 -33.64
N ASP A 30 -5.19 4.78 -33.75
CA ASP A 30 -5.20 3.31 -33.90
C ASP A 30 -4.19 2.51 -33.01
N GLU A 31 -3.67 3.15 -31.95
CA GLU A 31 -2.67 2.61 -31.03
C GLU A 31 -3.32 2.06 -29.76
N VAL A 32 -2.56 1.32 -28.97
CA VAL A 32 -2.99 0.82 -27.68
C VAL A 32 -3.29 2.01 -26.75
N SER A 33 -4.50 2.10 -26.25
CA SER A 33 -4.91 3.13 -25.30
C SER A 33 -4.48 2.77 -23.90
N LEU A 34 -3.57 3.52 -23.30
CA LEU A 34 -3.22 3.35 -21.89
C LEU A 34 -4.46 3.52 -20.99
N ASN A 35 -5.37 4.43 -21.35
CA ASN A 35 -6.63 4.59 -20.63
C ASN A 35 -7.48 3.31 -20.66
N GLN A 36 -7.64 2.64 -21.82
CA GLN A 36 -8.40 1.40 -21.89
C GLN A 36 -7.73 0.29 -21.09
N LEU A 37 -6.41 0.14 -21.19
CA LEU A 37 -5.65 -0.82 -20.39
C LEU A 37 -5.83 -0.58 -18.89
N PHE A 38 -5.85 0.67 -18.47
CA PHE A 38 -6.08 1.02 -17.07
C PHE A 38 -7.52 0.73 -16.62
N ILE A 39 -8.53 1.04 -17.46
CA ILE A 39 -9.94 0.69 -17.18
C ILE A 39 -10.10 -0.83 -17.05
N ASP A 40 -9.47 -1.60 -17.93
CA ASP A 40 -9.50 -3.07 -17.90
C ASP A 40 -8.81 -3.59 -16.61
N HIS A 41 -7.64 -3.05 -16.25
CA HIS A 41 -6.95 -3.36 -15.00
C HIS A 41 -7.83 -3.05 -13.77
N LEU A 42 -8.46 -1.87 -13.71
CA LEU A 42 -9.39 -1.50 -12.63
C LEU A 42 -10.58 -2.47 -12.53
N SER A 43 -11.04 -3.04 -13.65
CA SER A 43 -12.17 -3.98 -13.69
C SER A 43 -11.87 -5.31 -12.98
N SER A 44 -10.57 -5.65 -12.76
CA SER A 44 -10.18 -6.78 -11.91
C SER A 44 -10.62 -6.61 -10.44
N GLY A 45 -11.11 -5.43 -10.07
CA GLY A 45 -11.57 -5.10 -8.73
C GLY A 45 -10.47 -4.63 -7.79
N GLY A 46 -10.72 -4.79 -6.50
CA GLY A 46 -9.82 -4.38 -5.43
C GLY A 46 -10.57 -3.70 -4.30
N SER A 47 -10.05 -3.80 -3.09
CA SER A 47 -10.70 -3.29 -1.87
C SER A 47 -10.65 -1.76 -1.72
N ARG A 48 -9.87 -1.06 -2.54
CA ARG A 48 -9.63 0.39 -2.42
C ARG A 48 -9.22 0.83 -1.01
N THR A 49 -8.58 -0.05 -0.27
CA THR A 49 -8.24 0.18 1.16
C THR A 49 -7.51 1.49 1.38
N ARG A 50 -6.56 1.85 0.51
CA ARG A 50 -5.75 3.06 0.64
C ARG A 50 -6.58 4.33 0.43
N ALA A 51 -7.43 4.32 -0.60
CA ALA A 51 -8.36 5.41 -0.85
C ALA A 51 -9.38 5.54 0.28
N ILE A 52 -9.95 4.43 0.77
CA ILE A 52 -10.89 4.42 1.91
C ILE A 52 -10.24 5.02 3.17
N LEU A 53 -8.99 4.68 3.47
CA LEU A 53 -8.26 5.27 4.59
C LEU A 53 -8.10 6.79 4.44
N ALA A 54 -7.73 7.27 3.24
CA ALA A 54 -7.62 8.70 2.97
C ALA A 54 -8.96 9.42 3.09
N LEU A 55 -10.04 8.85 2.55
CA LEU A 55 -11.38 9.42 2.62
C LEU A 55 -11.89 9.46 4.06
N ALA A 56 -11.78 8.36 4.81
CA ALA A 56 -12.23 8.27 6.19
C ALA A 56 -11.45 9.25 7.10
N ALA A 57 -10.12 9.30 6.95
CA ALA A 57 -9.29 10.27 7.65
C ALA A 57 -9.67 11.71 7.29
N GLY A 58 -9.88 12.00 5.99
CA GLY A 58 -10.28 13.32 5.50
C GLY A 58 -11.64 13.75 6.03
N HIS A 59 -12.62 12.86 6.08
CA HIS A 59 -13.93 13.11 6.72
C HIS A 59 -13.77 13.44 8.22
N SER A 60 -13.01 12.65 8.95
CA SER A 60 -12.75 12.86 10.38
C SER A 60 -12.07 14.21 10.67
N GLN A 61 -11.37 14.76 9.70
CA GLN A 61 -10.71 16.08 9.77
C GLN A 61 -11.52 17.20 9.12
N ASN A 62 -12.77 16.93 8.72
CA ASN A 62 -13.65 17.88 8.04
C ASN A 62 -13.02 18.49 6.77
N LEU A 63 -12.16 17.75 6.08
CA LEU A 63 -11.66 18.19 4.78
C LEU A 63 -12.81 18.27 3.76
N SER A 64 -12.75 19.26 2.88
CA SER A 64 -13.71 19.37 1.78
C SER A 64 -13.64 18.14 0.85
N ALA A 65 -14.75 17.81 0.17
CA ALA A 65 -14.77 16.67 -0.75
C ALA A 65 -13.65 16.75 -1.81
N PRO A 66 -13.37 17.90 -2.47
CA PRO A 66 -12.25 18.00 -3.39
C PRO A 66 -10.90 17.68 -2.74
N ALA A 67 -10.65 18.15 -1.50
CA ALA A 67 -9.37 17.92 -0.83
C ALA A 67 -9.14 16.44 -0.48
N ARG A 68 -10.14 15.77 0.12
CA ARG A 68 -10.01 14.35 0.47
C ARG A 68 -9.97 13.44 -0.75
N LEU A 69 -10.71 13.80 -1.82
CA LEU A 69 -10.68 13.07 -3.09
C LEU A 69 -9.34 13.19 -3.80
N SER A 70 -8.71 14.37 -3.83
CA SER A 70 -7.37 14.53 -4.41
C SER A 70 -6.34 13.62 -3.73
N ILE A 71 -6.35 13.53 -2.39
CA ILE A 71 -5.45 12.60 -1.69
C ILE A 71 -5.80 11.15 -2.00
N ALA A 72 -7.08 10.78 -1.90
CA ALA A 72 -7.52 9.41 -2.12
C ALA A 72 -7.19 8.92 -3.53
N THR A 73 -7.46 9.75 -4.56
CA THR A 73 -7.14 9.43 -5.96
C THR A 73 -5.64 9.32 -6.17
N SER A 74 -4.85 10.27 -5.63
CA SER A 74 -3.39 10.26 -5.73
C SER A 74 -2.77 8.96 -5.17
N VAL A 75 -3.13 8.57 -3.96
CA VAL A 75 -2.57 7.35 -3.35
C VAL A 75 -3.07 6.07 -4.02
N GLU A 76 -4.29 6.07 -4.54
CA GLU A 76 -4.83 4.93 -5.28
C GLU A 76 -4.15 4.79 -6.65
N LEU A 77 -3.92 5.88 -7.40
CA LEU A 77 -3.16 5.87 -8.65
C LEU A 77 -1.75 5.33 -8.45
N LEU A 78 -1.05 5.80 -7.42
CA LEU A 78 0.28 5.27 -7.08
C LEU A 78 0.22 3.78 -6.76
N HIS A 79 -0.80 3.33 -6.04
CA HIS A 79 -0.97 1.90 -5.76
C HIS A 79 -1.25 1.08 -7.02
N GLN A 80 -2.11 1.56 -7.93
CA GLN A 80 -2.36 0.85 -9.19
C GLN A 80 -1.09 0.81 -10.06
N ALA A 81 -0.30 1.89 -10.10
CA ALA A 81 1.00 1.90 -10.76
C ALA A 81 1.94 0.83 -10.19
N SER A 82 2.04 0.73 -8.84
CA SER A 82 2.88 -0.29 -8.20
C SER A 82 2.46 -1.71 -8.57
N LEU A 83 1.15 -2.00 -8.60
CA LEU A 83 0.65 -3.33 -8.99
C LEU A 83 1.00 -3.70 -10.44
N ILE A 84 0.89 -2.73 -11.37
CA ILE A 84 1.22 -2.95 -12.78
C ILE A 84 2.73 -3.19 -12.95
N HIS A 85 3.58 -2.45 -12.23
CA HIS A 85 5.02 -2.66 -12.25
C HIS A 85 5.42 -3.97 -11.57
N ASP A 86 4.83 -4.32 -10.44
CA ASP A 86 5.06 -5.58 -9.74
C ASP A 86 4.73 -6.78 -10.64
N ASP A 87 3.59 -6.77 -11.36
CA ASP A 87 3.23 -7.83 -12.31
C ASP A 87 4.30 -8.08 -13.38
N VAL A 88 4.96 -6.99 -13.86
CA VAL A 88 6.06 -7.11 -14.83
C VAL A 88 7.33 -7.67 -14.18
N GLN A 89 7.65 -7.21 -12.96
CA GLN A 89 8.88 -7.56 -12.25
C GLN A 89 8.86 -8.98 -11.71
N ASP A 90 7.68 -9.42 -11.25
CA ASP A 90 7.46 -10.75 -10.68
C ASP A 90 7.05 -11.78 -11.76
N GLU A 91 6.93 -11.33 -13.03
CA GLU A 91 6.44 -12.13 -14.18
C GLU A 91 5.05 -12.74 -13.91
N ASP A 92 4.21 -12.10 -13.08
CA ASP A 92 2.87 -12.54 -12.77
C ASP A 92 1.95 -12.35 -13.97
N SER A 93 1.55 -13.44 -14.62
CA SER A 93 0.72 -13.40 -15.82
C SER A 93 -0.74 -13.01 -15.56
N THR A 94 -1.18 -13.07 -14.31
CA THR A 94 -2.57 -12.78 -13.91
C THR A 94 -2.63 -11.95 -12.64
N ARG A 95 -3.62 -11.05 -12.57
CA ARG A 95 -3.95 -10.26 -11.39
C ARG A 95 -5.42 -10.45 -11.03
N ARG A 96 -5.72 -10.99 -9.84
CA ARG A 96 -7.11 -11.25 -9.38
C ARG A 96 -7.94 -12.07 -10.38
N GLY A 97 -7.33 -13.07 -11.01
CA GLY A 97 -7.98 -13.95 -11.98
C GLY A 97 -8.19 -13.35 -13.38
N GLN A 98 -7.68 -12.14 -13.65
CA GLN A 98 -7.64 -11.55 -14.99
C GLN A 98 -6.21 -11.47 -15.50
N ALA A 99 -6.03 -11.39 -16.82
CA ALA A 99 -4.71 -11.24 -17.43
C ALA A 99 -4.06 -9.92 -16.98
N ALA A 100 -2.78 -9.99 -16.57
CA ALA A 100 -2.00 -8.81 -16.21
C ALA A 100 -1.78 -7.90 -17.44
N VAL A 101 -1.62 -6.60 -17.24
CA VAL A 101 -1.46 -5.62 -18.33
C VAL A 101 -0.33 -6.01 -19.28
N TRP A 102 0.80 -6.46 -18.73
CA TRP A 102 1.97 -6.82 -19.55
C TRP A 102 1.76 -8.05 -20.44
N THR A 103 0.87 -8.97 -20.06
CA THR A 103 0.53 -10.14 -20.90
C THR A 103 -0.40 -9.77 -22.05
N VAL A 104 -1.22 -8.71 -21.87
CA VAL A 104 -2.15 -8.22 -22.91
C VAL A 104 -1.47 -7.26 -23.87
N ALA A 105 -0.65 -6.33 -23.37
CA ALA A 105 -0.10 -5.20 -24.15
C ALA A 105 1.42 -5.18 -24.23
N GLY A 106 2.11 -6.14 -23.63
CA GLY A 106 3.56 -6.22 -23.54
C GLY A 106 4.16 -5.40 -22.39
N MET A 107 5.38 -5.77 -21.97
CA MET A 107 6.11 -5.14 -20.86
C MET A 107 6.27 -3.63 -21.05
N SER A 108 6.61 -3.18 -22.26
CA SER A 108 6.83 -1.75 -22.54
C SER A 108 5.58 -0.92 -22.27
N SER A 109 4.40 -1.40 -22.69
CA SER A 109 3.11 -0.70 -22.45
C SER A 109 2.75 -0.70 -20.95
N ALA A 110 3.03 -1.78 -20.23
CA ALA A 110 2.79 -1.85 -18.81
C ALA A 110 3.68 -0.88 -18.03
N ILE A 111 4.97 -0.79 -18.37
CA ILE A 111 5.88 0.19 -17.77
C ILE A 111 5.41 1.61 -18.06
N CYS A 112 5.08 1.94 -19.33
CA CYS A 112 4.58 3.27 -19.69
C CYS A 112 3.27 3.62 -18.96
N LEU A 113 2.36 2.66 -18.77
CA LEU A 113 1.13 2.88 -18.01
C LEU A 113 1.43 3.16 -16.52
N GLY A 114 2.32 2.39 -15.91
CA GLY A 114 2.72 2.63 -14.53
C GLY A 114 3.33 4.02 -14.33
N ASP A 115 4.22 4.44 -15.24
CA ASP A 115 4.85 5.77 -15.21
C ASP A 115 3.82 6.90 -15.39
N ASP A 116 2.86 6.72 -16.32
CA ASP A 116 1.75 7.67 -16.55
C ASP A 116 0.89 7.82 -15.27
N LEU A 117 0.56 6.72 -14.60
CA LEU A 117 -0.20 6.75 -13.35
C LEU A 117 0.58 7.37 -12.18
N ILE A 118 1.91 7.21 -12.12
CA ILE A 118 2.75 7.93 -11.15
C ILE A 118 2.67 9.44 -11.42
N GLY A 119 2.77 9.86 -12.68
CA GLY A 119 2.58 11.27 -13.08
C GLY A 119 1.21 11.80 -12.67
N ALA A 120 0.15 11.04 -12.94
CA ALA A 120 -1.22 11.36 -12.57
C ALA A 120 -1.43 11.48 -11.06
N ALA A 121 -0.71 10.70 -10.24
CA ALA A 121 -0.77 10.81 -8.78
C ALA A 121 -0.29 12.19 -8.29
N PHE A 122 0.71 12.78 -8.94
CA PHE A 122 1.15 14.16 -8.65
C PHE A 122 0.17 15.20 -9.20
N GLU A 123 -0.41 14.95 -10.39
CA GLU A 123 -1.44 15.82 -10.97
C GLU A 123 -2.64 15.99 -10.04
N GLU A 124 -3.14 14.90 -9.43
CA GLU A 124 -4.24 14.94 -8.46
C GLU A 124 -3.93 15.82 -7.24
N LEU A 125 -2.70 15.85 -6.75
CA LEU A 125 -2.32 16.75 -5.67
C LEU A 125 -2.34 18.22 -6.09
N ALA A 126 -2.08 18.51 -7.35
CA ALA A 126 -2.16 19.88 -7.87
C ALA A 126 -3.59 20.40 -7.98
N LEU A 127 -4.61 19.52 -7.89
CA LEU A 127 -6.04 19.90 -7.87
C LEU A 127 -6.55 20.24 -6.47
N LEU A 128 -5.69 20.25 -5.44
CA LEU A 128 -6.07 20.64 -4.08
C LEU A 128 -6.66 22.05 -4.04
N PRO A 129 -7.82 22.25 -3.39
CA PRO A 129 -8.41 23.58 -3.25
C PRO A 129 -7.68 24.43 -2.19
N GLU A 130 -7.90 25.75 -2.22
CA GLU A 130 -7.52 26.62 -1.13
C GLU A 130 -8.28 26.24 0.18
N PRO A 131 -7.64 26.38 1.37
CA PRO A 131 -6.24 26.77 1.58
C PRO A 131 -5.22 25.63 1.46
N HIS A 132 -5.67 24.41 1.18
CA HIS A 132 -4.86 23.19 1.22
C HIS A 132 -3.76 23.13 0.16
N ILE A 133 -3.94 23.82 -0.98
CA ILE A 133 -2.92 23.88 -2.04
C ILE A 133 -1.57 24.42 -1.54
N GLN A 134 -1.57 25.21 -0.47
CA GLN A 134 -0.35 25.74 0.15
C GLN A 134 0.52 24.62 0.76
N GLN A 135 -0.06 23.46 1.07
CA GLN A 135 0.66 22.28 1.55
C GLN A 135 1.21 21.39 0.42
N LEU A 136 0.95 21.75 -0.85
CA LEU A 136 1.39 20.96 -2.01
C LEU A 136 2.87 20.57 -1.97
N PRO A 137 3.83 21.46 -1.65
CA PRO A 137 5.25 21.08 -1.59
C PRO A 137 5.53 19.97 -0.56
N ARG A 138 4.82 19.98 0.57
CA ARG A 138 4.95 18.97 1.61
C ARG A 138 4.38 17.63 1.15
N LEU A 139 3.21 17.63 0.50
CA LEU A 139 2.59 16.43 -0.02
C LEU A 139 3.40 15.81 -1.16
N ILE A 140 3.93 16.61 -2.08
CA ILE A 140 4.87 16.16 -3.13
C ILE A 140 6.08 15.46 -2.48
N THR A 141 6.63 16.05 -1.43
CA THR A 141 7.79 15.47 -0.71
C THR A 141 7.42 14.11 -0.09
N LEU A 142 6.25 13.99 0.54
CA LEU A 142 5.79 12.73 1.14
C LEU A 142 5.59 11.65 0.06
N LEU A 143 4.89 11.98 -1.03
CA LEU A 143 4.62 11.06 -2.13
C LEU A 143 5.94 10.59 -2.78
N SER A 144 6.83 11.53 -3.12
CA SER A 144 8.12 11.24 -3.74
C SER A 144 9.02 10.36 -2.87
N ARG A 145 9.09 10.65 -1.55
CA ARG A 145 9.86 9.83 -0.60
C ARG A 145 9.25 8.42 -0.48
N GLY A 146 7.91 8.33 -0.44
CA GLY A 146 7.21 7.03 -0.45
C GLY A 146 7.59 6.19 -1.66
N ILE A 147 7.57 6.77 -2.87
CA ILE A 147 7.99 6.12 -4.11
C ILE A 147 9.46 5.65 -4.02
N SER A 148 10.36 6.53 -3.55
CA SER A 148 11.78 6.18 -3.43
C SER A 148 12.03 5.02 -2.47
N VAL A 149 11.33 4.98 -1.33
CA VAL A 149 11.45 3.89 -0.35
C VAL A 149 10.91 2.58 -0.92
N MET A 150 9.75 2.61 -1.59
CA MET A 150 9.18 1.43 -2.25
C MET A 150 10.10 0.88 -3.34
N ALA A 151 10.62 1.75 -4.21
CA ALA A 151 11.53 1.36 -5.27
C ALA A 151 12.81 0.70 -4.72
N ALA A 152 13.35 1.22 -3.61
CA ALA A 152 14.51 0.60 -2.93
C ALA A 152 14.17 -0.80 -2.38
N GLY A 153 13.00 -0.97 -1.73
CA GLY A 153 12.54 -2.27 -1.24
C GLY A 153 12.34 -3.28 -2.37
N GLN A 154 11.63 -2.88 -3.41
CA GLN A 154 11.36 -3.74 -4.57
C GLN A 154 12.64 -4.12 -5.32
N THR A 155 13.63 -3.21 -5.44
CA THR A 155 14.91 -3.53 -6.07
C THR A 155 15.62 -4.67 -5.36
N ILE A 156 15.61 -4.69 -4.03
CA ILE A 156 16.26 -5.76 -3.25
C ILE A 156 15.46 -7.06 -3.39
N ASP A 157 14.12 -6.98 -3.36
CA ASP A 157 13.23 -8.12 -3.53
C ASP A 157 13.47 -8.82 -4.88
N CYS A 158 13.49 -8.06 -5.99
CA CYS A 158 13.78 -8.57 -7.34
C CYS A 158 15.20 -9.13 -7.51
N GLN A 159 16.17 -8.73 -6.68
CA GLN A 159 17.55 -9.23 -6.71
C GLN A 159 17.76 -10.47 -5.85
N TRP A 160 16.75 -10.85 -5.08
CA TRP A 160 16.85 -12.04 -4.25
C TRP A 160 16.99 -13.31 -5.10
N THR A 161 17.78 -14.24 -4.58
CA THR A 161 17.93 -15.59 -5.15
C THR A 161 17.98 -16.61 -4.01
N PRO A 162 17.67 -17.91 -4.24
CA PRO A 162 17.76 -18.95 -3.22
C PRO A 162 19.13 -19.06 -2.51
N ASN A 163 20.18 -18.57 -3.15
CA ASN A 163 21.53 -18.53 -2.58
C ASN A 163 21.84 -17.23 -1.80
N SER A 164 20.89 -16.32 -1.67
CA SER A 164 21.06 -15.08 -0.91
C SER A 164 20.98 -15.40 0.58
N HIS A 165 22.07 -15.14 1.31
CA HIS A 165 22.09 -15.29 2.77
C HIS A 165 21.54 -14.01 3.43
N LEU A 166 20.21 -13.92 3.57
CA LEU A 166 19.54 -12.82 4.25
C LEU A 166 19.27 -13.19 5.70
N SER A 167 19.53 -12.25 6.62
CA SER A 167 19.01 -12.38 7.98
C SER A 167 17.50 -12.08 8.01
N PHE A 168 16.81 -12.58 9.04
CA PHE A 168 15.38 -12.25 9.20
C PHE A 168 15.15 -10.74 9.41
N ASP A 169 16.10 -10.05 10.05
CA ASP A 169 16.07 -8.58 10.17
C ASP A 169 16.24 -7.89 8.80
N ASP A 170 17.05 -8.45 7.88
CA ASP A 170 17.15 -7.95 6.51
C ASP A 170 15.85 -8.15 5.73
N TYR A 171 15.22 -9.32 5.86
CA TYR A 171 13.90 -9.60 5.30
C TYR A 171 12.87 -8.59 5.80
N GLU A 172 12.73 -8.39 7.13
CA GLU A 172 11.78 -7.41 7.66
C GLU A 172 12.06 -5.98 7.15
N ARG A 173 13.33 -5.62 6.96
CA ARG A 173 13.71 -4.32 6.41
C ARG A 173 13.26 -4.17 4.95
N ILE A 174 13.43 -5.20 4.11
CA ILE A 174 12.96 -5.22 2.72
C ILE A 174 11.45 -5.04 2.66
N VAL A 175 10.72 -5.86 3.40
CA VAL A 175 9.26 -5.82 3.46
C VAL A 175 8.74 -4.47 3.97
N ARG A 176 9.38 -3.91 4.99
CA ARG A 176 9.05 -2.60 5.54
C ARG A 176 9.14 -1.50 4.48
N HIS A 177 10.13 -1.56 3.61
CA HIS A 177 10.28 -0.62 2.50
C HIS A 177 9.27 -0.88 1.38
N LYS A 178 9.05 -2.13 0.99
CA LYS A 178 8.12 -2.51 -0.08
C LYS A 178 6.67 -2.13 0.24
N SER A 179 6.17 -2.53 1.40
CA SER A 179 4.73 -2.47 1.72
C SER A 179 4.32 -1.27 2.60
N GLY A 180 5.24 -0.76 3.43
CA GLY A 180 4.95 0.26 4.43
C GLY A 180 4.46 1.59 3.88
N PRO A 181 5.15 2.21 2.89
CA PRO A 181 4.81 3.56 2.42
C PRO A 181 3.37 3.67 1.94
N LEU A 182 2.90 2.76 1.09
CA LEU A 182 1.54 2.81 0.53
C LEU A 182 0.42 2.64 1.57
N LEU A 183 0.69 2.02 2.71
CA LEU A 183 -0.28 1.94 3.80
C LEU A 183 -0.29 3.21 4.66
N GLY A 184 0.87 3.86 4.79
CA GLY A 184 1.02 5.05 5.62
C GLY A 184 0.66 6.36 4.93
N LEU A 185 0.94 6.49 3.63
CA LEU A 185 0.73 7.72 2.85
C LEU A 185 -0.68 8.29 2.97
N PRO A 186 -1.78 7.52 2.87
CA PRO A 186 -3.14 8.05 2.99
C PRO A 186 -3.36 8.86 4.27
N ILE A 187 -2.96 8.30 5.40
CA ILE A 187 -3.14 8.90 6.73
C ILE A 187 -2.14 10.04 6.94
N ALA A 188 -0.88 9.84 6.53
CA ALA A 188 0.19 10.83 6.66
C ALA A 188 -0.09 12.11 5.86
N MET A 189 -0.67 11.99 4.66
CA MET A 189 -1.01 13.15 3.81
C MET A 189 -2.21 13.91 4.38
N VAL A 190 -3.24 13.22 4.87
CA VAL A 190 -4.35 13.89 5.57
C VAL A 190 -3.86 14.58 6.84
N LEU A 191 -3.00 13.94 7.63
CA LEU A 191 -2.40 14.53 8.81
C LEU A 191 -1.57 15.78 8.46
N ALA A 192 -0.83 15.75 7.35
CA ALA A 192 -0.07 16.90 6.87
C ALA A 192 -0.96 18.08 6.45
N LEU A 193 -2.16 17.81 5.87
CA LEU A 193 -3.16 18.85 5.56
C LEU A 193 -3.85 19.40 6.80
N SER A 194 -3.93 18.62 7.88
CA SER A 194 -4.57 18.99 9.15
C SER A 194 -3.55 19.56 10.16
N GLU A 195 -2.49 20.21 9.66
CA GLU A 195 -1.44 20.87 10.45
C GLU A 195 -0.64 19.91 11.37
N GLY A 196 -0.65 18.61 11.09
CA GLY A 196 0.16 17.65 11.81
C GLY A 196 1.65 17.93 11.67
N THR A 197 2.42 17.68 12.73
CA THR A 197 3.88 17.88 12.76
C THR A 197 4.61 16.79 11.98
N ASP A 198 5.86 17.04 11.60
CA ASP A 198 6.68 16.03 10.91
C ASP A 198 7.00 14.82 11.79
N ASP A 199 7.09 14.98 13.13
CA ASP A 199 7.20 13.85 14.06
C ASP A 199 5.94 12.97 14.02
N GLN A 200 4.76 13.56 14.02
CA GLN A 200 3.50 12.83 13.91
C GLN A 200 3.39 12.06 12.59
N VAL A 201 3.75 12.71 11.47
CA VAL A 201 3.81 12.07 10.14
C VAL A 201 4.79 10.89 10.16
N THR A 202 5.98 11.06 10.75
CA THR A 202 6.99 10.01 10.87
C THR A 202 6.46 8.81 11.68
N ARG A 203 5.73 9.05 12.76
CA ARG A 203 5.09 7.99 13.58
C ARG A 203 4.03 7.22 12.80
N VAL A 204 3.20 7.90 12.00
CA VAL A 204 2.23 7.24 11.11
C VAL A 204 2.95 6.33 10.13
N LEU A 205 3.99 6.81 9.45
CA LEU A 205 4.73 6.03 8.46
C LEU A 205 5.45 4.82 9.11
N ALA A 206 6.02 5.00 10.30
CA ALA A 206 6.66 3.91 11.05
C ALA A 206 5.67 2.83 11.47
N GLY A 207 4.52 3.23 12.01
CA GLY A 207 3.46 2.30 12.38
C GLY A 207 2.88 1.56 11.19
N ALA A 208 2.64 2.25 10.07
CA ALA A 208 2.15 1.64 8.83
C ALA A 208 3.17 0.64 8.25
N SER A 209 4.46 0.94 8.36
CA SER A 209 5.52 0.00 7.98
C SER A 209 5.45 -1.28 8.80
N SER A 210 5.15 -1.20 10.10
CA SER A 210 4.94 -2.40 10.94
C SER A 210 3.70 -3.19 10.52
N ILE A 211 2.59 -2.53 10.16
CA ILE A 211 1.42 -3.22 9.59
C ILE A 211 1.78 -3.93 8.27
N GLY A 212 2.57 -3.27 7.41
CA GLY A 212 3.06 -3.87 6.17
C GLY A 212 3.87 -5.14 6.40
N VAL A 213 4.76 -5.14 7.40
CA VAL A 213 5.51 -6.35 7.79
C VAL A 213 4.57 -7.44 8.30
N ALA A 214 3.64 -7.11 9.21
CA ALA A 214 2.66 -8.09 9.69
C ALA A 214 1.85 -8.71 8.54
N TYR A 215 1.40 -7.88 7.59
CA TYR A 215 0.70 -8.36 6.39
C TYR A 215 1.54 -9.40 5.64
N GLN A 216 2.80 -9.07 5.33
CA GLN A 216 3.67 -9.95 4.55
C GLN A 216 4.00 -11.24 5.29
N LEU A 217 4.29 -11.17 6.62
CA LEU A 217 4.53 -12.37 7.43
C LEU A 217 3.35 -13.35 7.39
N ALA A 218 2.12 -12.81 7.37
CA ALA A 218 0.94 -13.65 7.29
C ALA A 218 0.69 -14.21 5.88
N ASP A 219 0.95 -13.43 4.84
CA ASP A 219 0.88 -13.84 3.43
C ASP A 219 1.92 -14.95 3.17
N ASP A 220 3.17 -14.73 3.55
CA ASP A 220 4.28 -15.67 3.40
C ASP A 220 4.02 -17.03 4.08
N LEU A 221 3.34 -17.03 5.23
CA LEU A 221 2.99 -18.30 5.88
C LEU A 221 1.90 -19.06 5.11
N VAL A 222 0.96 -18.35 4.47
CA VAL A 222 -0.08 -18.96 3.64
C VAL A 222 0.54 -19.54 2.36
N ASP A 223 1.43 -18.77 1.73
CA ASP A 223 1.98 -19.06 0.41
C ASP A 223 3.30 -19.83 0.48
N LYS A 224 3.75 -20.25 1.68
CA LYS A 224 5.06 -20.88 1.92
C LYS A 224 5.39 -22.07 1.02
N ALA A 225 4.39 -22.83 0.59
CA ALA A 225 4.60 -23.99 -0.27
C ALA A 225 4.83 -23.58 -1.74
N ASP A 226 4.13 -22.53 -2.18
CA ASP A 226 4.19 -22.03 -3.55
C ASP A 226 5.44 -21.17 -3.78
N ASP A 227 5.91 -20.49 -2.72
CA ASP A 227 7.09 -19.60 -2.78
C ASP A 227 8.43 -20.34 -2.60
N PHE A 228 8.39 -21.63 -2.22
CA PHE A 228 9.63 -22.36 -1.95
C PHE A 228 10.59 -22.34 -3.15
N ASP A 229 11.83 -21.89 -2.94
CA ASP A 229 12.90 -21.72 -3.94
C ASP A 229 12.59 -20.75 -5.11
N HIS A 230 11.45 -20.04 -5.08
CA HIS A 230 11.04 -19.16 -6.18
C HIS A 230 10.95 -17.70 -5.80
N ARG A 231 10.55 -17.40 -4.56
CA ARG A 231 10.35 -16.04 -4.05
C ARG A 231 10.93 -15.85 -2.66
N LEU A 232 11.29 -14.61 -2.35
CA LEU A 232 11.66 -14.22 -0.98
C LEU A 232 10.45 -14.42 -0.06
N ASN A 233 10.58 -15.31 0.93
CA ASN A 233 9.52 -15.64 1.87
C ASN A 233 10.09 -15.73 3.28
N GLY A 234 9.49 -14.97 4.21
CA GLY A 234 9.97 -14.84 5.59
C GLY A 234 9.94 -16.14 6.40
N PHE A 235 9.03 -17.07 6.08
CA PHE A 235 9.02 -18.37 6.74
C PHE A 235 10.30 -19.15 6.44
N TRP A 236 10.75 -19.19 5.19
CA TRP A 236 11.95 -19.93 4.81
C TRP A 236 13.24 -19.24 5.29
N VAL A 237 13.29 -17.89 5.21
CA VAL A 237 14.41 -17.12 5.78
C VAL A 237 14.55 -17.38 7.28
N LEU A 238 13.43 -17.45 8.02
CA LEU A 238 13.43 -17.73 9.45
C LEU A 238 13.81 -19.19 9.75
N ALA A 239 13.28 -20.14 8.97
CA ALA A 239 13.54 -21.58 9.16
C ALA A 239 15.02 -21.91 9.02
N ASP A 240 15.73 -21.26 8.10
CA ASP A 240 17.18 -21.44 7.91
C ASP A 240 18.03 -20.92 9.10
N GLN A 241 17.49 -20.00 9.90
CA GLN A 241 18.22 -19.39 11.01
C GLN A 241 17.94 -20.02 12.37
N ILE A 242 16.86 -20.75 12.50
CA ILE A 242 16.51 -21.42 13.78
C ILE A 242 17.43 -22.61 14.01
N THR A 243 18.25 -22.52 15.06
CA THR A 243 19.19 -23.59 15.46
C THR A 243 18.85 -24.21 16.82
N ASP A 244 17.91 -23.63 17.55
CA ASP A 244 17.51 -24.04 18.91
C ASP A 244 16.31 -25.01 18.95
N GLY A 245 15.77 -25.39 17.77
CA GLY A 245 14.63 -26.28 17.65
C GLY A 245 13.27 -25.58 17.82
N SER A 246 13.23 -24.24 17.85
CA SER A 246 11.98 -23.48 17.85
C SER A 246 11.20 -23.75 16.57
N ASP A 247 9.85 -23.73 16.66
CA ASP A 247 8.99 -23.83 15.49
C ASP A 247 8.96 -22.49 14.70
N PRO A 248 9.42 -22.47 13.44
CA PRO A 248 9.43 -21.26 12.62
C PRO A 248 8.05 -20.60 12.51
N GLU A 249 6.99 -21.40 12.41
CA GLU A 249 5.62 -20.89 12.34
C GLU A 249 5.21 -20.16 13.62
N ALA A 250 5.53 -20.72 14.78
CA ALA A 250 5.23 -20.10 16.06
C ALA A 250 5.99 -18.78 16.24
N VAL A 251 7.25 -18.74 15.83
CA VAL A 251 8.06 -17.51 15.88
C VAL A 251 7.49 -16.45 14.95
N LEU A 252 7.11 -16.81 13.72
CA LEU A 252 6.54 -15.90 12.74
C LEU A 252 5.20 -15.32 13.22
N ARG A 253 4.33 -16.13 13.82
CA ARG A 253 3.09 -15.68 14.46
C ARG A 253 3.34 -14.70 15.61
N SER A 254 4.35 -14.95 16.43
CA SER A 254 4.74 -14.03 17.51
C SER A 254 5.24 -12.69 16.96
N ARG A 255 6.01 -12.70 15.86
CA ARG A 255 6.47 -11.49 15.18
C ARG A 255 5.32 -10.70 14.56
N PHE A 256 4.34 -11.38 13.95
CA PHE A 256 3.12 -10.74 13.45
C PHE A 256 2.41 -9.92 14.54
N GLU A 257 2.12 -10.53 15.69
CA GLU A 257 1.48 -9.84 16.81
C GLU A 257 2.35 -8.71 17.38
N TRP A 258 3.67 -8.92 17.44
CA TRP A 258 4.59 -7.88 17.87
C TRP A 258 4.49 -6.65 16.96
N HIS A 259 4.45 -6.83 15.64
CA HIS A 259 4.32 -5.73 14.68
C HIS A 259 2.99 -5.00 14.80
N LEU A 260 1.89 -5.71 15.01
CA LEU A 260 0.58 -5.07 15.22
C LEU A 260 0.56 -4.24 16.52
N ASN A 261 1.15 -4.75 17.59
CA ASN A 261 1.27 -4.01 18.85
C ASN A 261 2.20 -2.80 18.69
N HIS A 262 3.32 -2.95 17.98
CA HIS A 262 4.23 -1.83 17.70
C HIS A 262 3.56 -0.74 16.85
N ALA A 263 2.72 -1.12 15.89
CA ALA A 263 1.92 -0.17 15.12
C ALA A 263 0.97 0.64 16.01
N ARG A 264 0.25 -0.01 16.94
CA ARG A 264 -0.61 0.68 17.93
C ARG A 264 0.18 1.66 18.78
N GLU A 265 1.32 1.24 19.32
CA GLU A 265 2.18 2.08 20.14
C GLU A 265 2.68 3.32 19.38
N SER A 266 3.00 3.16 18.09
CA SER A 266 3.47 4.26 17.25
C SER A 266 2.46 5.40 17.13
N VAL A 267 1.15 5.09 17.12
CA VAL A 267 0.07 6.07 16.89
C VAL A 267 -0.72 6.45 18.14
N LYS A 268 -0.47 5.85 19.29
CA LYS A 268 -1.28 6.04 20.53
C LYS A 268 -1.41 7.48 21.01
N MET A 269 -0.44 8.34 20.67
CA MET A 269 -0.43 9.76 21.06
C MET A 269 -0.79 10.68 19.90
N LEU A 270 -1.26 10.13 18.78
CA LEU A 270 -1.68 10.87 17.60
C LEU A 270 -3.19 11.19 17.67
N PRO A 271 -3.69 12.09 16.81
CA PRO A 271 -5.13 12.35 16.71
C PRO A 271 -5.95 11.08 16.51
N ASP A 272 -7.17 11.06 17.07
CA ASP A 272 -8.05 9.88 17.10
C ASP A 272 -8.26 9.22 15.74
N PHE A 273 -8.33 9.99 14.66
CA PHE A 273 -8.50 9.44 13.32
C PHE A 273 -7.32 8.57 12.87
N CYS A 274 -6.09 8.90 13.30
CA CYS A 274 -4.92 8.06 13.03
C CYS A 274 -5.06 6.72 13.77
N ILE A 275 -5.43 6.77 15.05
CA ILE A 275 -5.62 5.57 15.88
C ILE A 275 -6.72 4.68 15.26
N GLN A 276 -7.86 5.28 14.88
CA GLN A 276 -8.98 4.56 14.25
C GLN A 276 -8.59 3.91 12.93
N ALA A 277 -7.85 4.63 12.07
CA ALA A 277 -7.38 4.08 10.79
C ALA A 277 -6.48 2.86 10.99
N PHE A 278 -5.60 2.89 12.00
CA PHE A 278 -4.74 1.76 12.33
C PHE A 278 -5.54 0.58 12.89
N GLU A 279 -6.51 0.80 13.76
CA GLU A 279 -7.37 -0.28 14.25
C GLU A 279 -8.18 -0.93 13.12
N VAL A 280 -8.66 -0.16 12.14
CA VAL A 280 -9.33 -0.70 10.94
C VAL A 280 -8.38 -1.62 10.15
N LEU A 281 -7.13 -1.19 9.91
CA LEU A 281 -6.13 -2.03 9.22
C LEU A 281 -5.82 -3.31 10.01
N ILE A 282 -5.61 -3.21 11.31
CA ILE A 282 -5.30 -4.35 12.18
C ILE A 282 -6.47 -5.35 12.21
N GLN A 283 -7.72 -4.84 12.31
CA GLN A 283 -8.90 -5.69 12.27
C GLN A 283 -9.06 -6.39 10.92
N ALA A 284 -8.80 -5.68 9.82
CA ALA A 284 -8.82 -6.26 8.48
C ALA A 284 -7.79 -7.40 8.32
N LEU A 285 -6.58 -7.25 8.89
CA LEU A 285 -5.57 -8.31 8.92
C LEU A 285 -6.03 -9.54 9.71
N HIS A 286 -6.58 -9.35 10.91
CA HIS A 286 -7.12 -10.44 11.71
C HIS A 286 -8.33 -11.14 11.06
N GLN A 287 -9.08 -10.43 10.21
CA GLN A 287 -10.18 -11.01 9.44
C GLN A 287 -9.65 -11.81 8.24
N LYS A 288 -8.65 -11.28 7.53
CA LYS A 288 -8.02 -11.96 6.39
C LYS A 288 -7.26 -13.22 6.84
N TYR A 289 -6.60 -13.16 8.01
CA TYR A 289 -5.77 -14.25 8.55
C TYR A 289 -6.25 -14.70 9.93
N PRO A 290 -7.41 -15.38 10.02
CA PRO A 290 -7.99 -15.76 11.33
C PRO A 290 -7.10 -16.71 12.15
N SER A 291 -6.26 -17.49 11.49
CA SER A 291 -5.31 -18.40 12.12
C SER A 291 -4.20 -17.69 12.93
N PHE A 292 -4.00 -16.38 12.72
CA PHE A 292 -3.06 -15.56 13.47
C PHE A 292 -3.68 -14.91 14.72
N LYS A 293 -5.00 -14.97 14.91
CA LYS A 293 -5.59 -14.54 16.18
C LYS A 293 -5.03 -15.39 17.30
N ALA A 294 -4.39 -14.76 18.29
CA ALA A 294 -4.04 -15.43 19.54
C ALA A 294 -5.28 -16.15 20.07
N ALA A 295 -5.14 -17.42 20.44
CA ALA A 295 -6.18 -18.11 21.22
C ALA A 295 -6.38 -17.28 22.49
N ALA A 296 -7.60 -16.73 22.65
CA ALA A 296 -7.98 -15.89 23.78
C ALA A 296 -7.94 -16.66 25.11
#